data_ade9bf25bb69d4ff8ebd7eae70aac868
#
_entry.id   ade9bf25bb69d4ff8ebd7eae70aac868
#
_cell.length_a   1.000
_cell.length_b   1.000
_cell.length_c   1.000
_cell.angle_alpha   90.00
_cell.angle_beta   90.00
_cell.angle_gamma   90.00
#
_symmetry.space_group_name_H-M   'P 1'
#
loop_
_entity.id
_entity.type
_entity.pdbx_description
1 polymer ?
#
loop_
_entity_poly.entity_id
_entity_poly.type
_entity_poly.pdbx_seq_one_letter_code
_entity_poly.pdbx_strand_id
1 'polypeptide(L)'
;MICVGVDAGGTATVACVSDAGVIVRESRGDAANPTTAGIERAVHVIAGTVRTALAGATLDALHVGAAGAGRPAVANELQARLARAFPDARVTVGDDAPIALRAALPDGDGAALVAGTGSVAYAERGTETVRVGGLGFLAGDEGSAYWIGLQAVKLYGRVLDGRASRDETTDLVARTLDAPDRPRYLDAVYGAARAPASFASLAPIIIAFAGKGNRAATKIVQAAAQELSDLVKAALRGAALLDASPHVVLAGGLFRENSLLTFLVETRLQGDVPGVRLLKGDEPAHGAVRFAERAEV
;
A
#
# COMPACT_ATOMS: atom_id res chain seq x y z
N MET A 1 -26.47 -9.55 10.55
CA MET A 1 -25.10 -9.99 10.87
C MET A 1 -24.20 -8.78 10.76
N ILE A 2 -23.57 -8.42 11.88
CA ILE A 2 -22.66 -7.27 11.94
C ILE A 2 -21.23 -7.75 11.62
N CYS A 3 -20.73 -7.37 10.45
CA CYS A 3 -19.41 -7.67 10.01
C CYS A 3 -18.52 -6.43 10.02
N VAL A 4 -17.24 -6.60 10.32
CA VAL A 4 -16.27 -5.51 10.25
C VAL A 4 -15.12 -5.92 9.33
N GLY A 5 -14.83 -5.07 8.36
CA GLY A 5 -13.63 -5.12 7.54
C GLY A 5 -12.64 -4.06 7.97
N VAL A 6 -11.36 -4.42 8.03
CA VAL A 6 -10.28 -3.50 8.42
C VAL A 6 -9.18 -3.50 7.37
N ASP A 7 -8.76 -2.31 6.95
CA ASP A 7 -7.48 -2.05 6.28
C ASP A 7 -6.49 -1.48 7.32
N ALA A 8 -5.45 -2.24 7.64
CA ALA A 8 -4.42 -1.87 8.61
C ALA A 8 -3.12 -1.53 7.90
N GLY A 9 -2.99 -0.27 7.51
CA GLY A 9 -1.86 0.24 6.72
C GLY A 9 -0.67 0.75 7.53
N GLY A 10 0.38 1.14 6.81
CA GLY A 10 1.58 1.77 7.38
C GLY A 10 1.41 3.25 7.76
N THR A 11 0.27 3.87 7.43
CA THR A 11 0.00 5.29 7.69
C THR A 11 -1.28 5.51 8.50
N ALA A 12 -2.29 4.69 8.27
CA ALA A 12 -3.58 4.76 8.94
C ALA A 12 -4.22 3.37 8.99
N THR A 13 -5.23 3.22 9.85
CA THR A 13 -6.12 2.07 9.91
C THR A 13 -7.56 2.53 9.64
N VAL A 14 -8.28 1.80 8.79
CA VAL A 14 -9.69 2.07 8.50
C VAL A 14 -10.52 0.85 8.85
N ALA A 15 -11.62 1.04 9.59
CA ALA A 15 -12.57 -0.02 9.92
C ALA A 15 -13.95 0.35 9.39
N CYS A 16 -14.55 -0.51 8.57
CA CYS A 16 -15.90 -0.36 8.04
C CYS A 16 -16.81 -1.43 8.63
N VAL A 17 -17.97 -0.99 9.14
CA VAL A 17 -19.01 -1.87 9.68
C VAL A 17 -20.07 -2.10 8.61
N SER A 18 -20.39 -3.35 8.36
CA SER A 18 -21.53 -3.77 7.54
C SER A 18 -22.63 -4.36 8.41
N ASP A 19 -23.86 -3.98 8.14
CA ASP A 19 -25.06 -4.64 8.63
C ASP A 19 -25.83 -5.22 7.44
N ALA A 20 -25.98 -6.54 7.42
CA ALA A 20 -26.67 -7.28 6.36
C ALA A 20 -26.21 -6.90 4.93
N GLY A 21 -24.92 -6.73 4.70
CA GLY A 21 -24.33 -6.40 3.39
C GLY A 21 -24.25 -4.90 3.06
N VAL A 22 -24.71 -4.03 3.95
CA VAL A 22 -24.68 -2.57 3.76
C VAL A 22 -23.68 -1.93 4.71
N ILE A 23 -22.74 -1.14 4.17
CA ILE A 23 -21.83 -0.35 4.99
C ILE A 23 -22.60 0.75 5.71
N VAL A 24 -22.57 0.70 7.04
CA VAL A 24 -23.34 1.61 7.90
C VAL A 24 -22.48 2.59 8.71
N ARG A 25 -21.20 2.27 8.93
CA ARG A 25 -20.26 3.12 9.69
C ARG A 25 -18.83 2.88 9.28
N GLU A 26 -18.01 3.92 9.47
CA GLU A 26 -16.56 3.90 9.30
C GLU A 26 -15.88 4.55 10.51
N SER A 27 -14.70 4.07 10.84
CA SER A 27 -13.80 4.69 11.82
C SER A 27 -12.37 4.64 11.33
N ARG A 28 -11.56 5.62 11.75
CA ARG A 28 -10.13 5.73 11.39
C ARG A 28 -9.27 5.74 12.66
N GLY A 29 -8.13 5.10 12.56
CA GLY A 29 -7.10 5.03 13.60
C GLY A 29 -5.70 5.25 13.04
N ASP A 30 -4.73 5.23 13.94
CA ASP A 30 -3.30 5.35 13.61
C ASP A 30 -2.82 4.20 12.72
N ALA A 31 -1.55 4.29 12.30
CA ALA A 31 -0.84 3.20 11.61
C ALA A 31 -0.79 1.92 12.45
N ALA A 32 -1.12 0.78 11.83
CA ALA A 32 -1.16 -0.52 12.49
C ALA A 32 -0.48 -1.65 11.69
N ASN A 33 0.52 -1.33 10.86
CA ASN A 33 1.34 -2.34 10.22
C ASN A 33 2.14 -3.13 11.29
N PRO A 34 1.88 -4.44 11.49
CA PRO A 34 2.50 -5.23 12.57
C PRO A 34 4.02 -5.37 12.43
N THR A 35 4.55 -5.21 11.21
CA THR A 35 6.00 -5.33 10.96
C THR A 35 6.76 -4.08 11.38
N THR A 36 6.19 -2.90 11.23
CA THR A 36 6.87 -1.63 11.54
C THR A 36 6.46 -1.05 12.89
N ALA A 37 5.21 -1.22 13.31
CA ALA A 37 4.70 -0.74 14.59
C ALA A 37 4.85 -1.76 15.73
N GLY A 38 5.08 -3.03 15.40
CA GLY A 38 5.04 -4.15 16.34
C GLY A 38 3.62 -4.67 16.54
N ILE A 39 3.52 -5.98 16.82
CA ILE A 39 2.22 -6.69 16.92
C ILE A 39 1.32 -6.13 18.02
N GLU A 40 1.87 -5.82 19.20
CA GLU A 40 1.06 -5.31 20.33
C GLU A 40 0.40 -3.97 20.01
N ARG A 41 1.15 -3.04 19.40
CA ARG A 41 0.59 -1.76 18.97
C ARG A 41 -0.43 -1.96 17.84
N ALA A 42 -0.16 -2.84 16.89
CA ALA A 42 -1.11 -3.15 15.82
C ALA A 42 -2.44 -3.67 16.38
N VAL A 43 -2.41 -4.63 17.29
CA VAL A 43 -3.62 -5.15 17.97
C VAL A 43 -4.36 -4.04 18.71
N HIS A 44 -3.65 -3.20 19.47
CA HIS A 44 -4.26 -2.10 20.22
C HIS A 44 -5.00 -1.12 19.31
N VAL A 45 -4.34 -0.68 18.22
CA VAL A 45 -4.91 0.28 17.27
C VAL A 45 -6.10 -0.35 16.53
N ILE A 46 -5.94 -1.57 15.97
CA ILE A 46 -7.01 -2.26 15.24
C ILE A 46 -8.22 -2.47 16.14
N ALA A 47 -8.03 -3.03 17.34
CA ALA A 47 -9.14 -3.28 18.26
C ALA A 47 -9.84 -1.99 18.71
N GLY A 48 -9.09 -0.92 18.95
CA GLY A 48 -9.64 0.40 19.28
C GLY A 48 -10.48 0.96 18.13
N THR A 49 -9.97 0.91 16.90
CA THR A 49 -10.67 1.39 15.70
C THR A 49 -11.95 0.60 15.44
N VAL A 50 -11.90 -0.75 15.59
CA VAL A 50 -13.06 -1.62 15.47
C VAL A 50 -14.12 -1.29 16.52
N ARG A 51 -13.76 -1.14 17.79
CA ARG A 51 -14.72 -0.78 18.87
C ARG A 51 -15.37 0.57 18.62
N THR A 52 -14.61 1.54 18.15
CA THR A 52 -15.15 2.87 17.77
C THR A 52 -16.16 2.74 16.63
N ALA A 53 -15.84 1.98 15.60
CA ALA A 53 -16.76 1.75 14.47
C ALA A 53 -18.05 1.02 14.89
N LEU A 54 -17.96 0.02 15.78
CA LEU A 54 -19.10 -0.75 16.29
C LEU A 54 -20.06 0.11 17.10
N ALA A 55 -19.59 1.14 17.81
CA ALA A 55 -20.42 2.02 18.65
C ALA A 55 -21.34 1.23 19.62
N GLY A 56 -20.85 0.13 20.18
CA GLY A 56 -21.58 -0.74 21.11
C GLY A 56 -22.38 -1.89 20.48
N ALA A 57 -22.38 -2.02 19.13
CA ALA A 57 -22.99 -3.18 18.48
C ALA A 57 -22.17 -4.45 18.71
N THR A 58 -22.84 -5.62 18.73
CA THR A 58 -22.20 -6.92 18.83
C THR A 58 -21.59 -7.30 17.48
N LEU A 59 -20.34 -7.78 17.50
CA LEU A 59 -19.59 -8.18 16.31
C LEU A 59 -19.78 -9.68 16.06
N ASP A 60 -20.19 -10.05 14.85
CA ASP A 60 -20.31 -11.45 14.41
C ASP A 60 -19.04 -11.93 13.69
N ALA A 61 -18.46 -11.09 12.81
CA ALA A 61 -17.27 -11.43 12.07
C ALA A 61 -16.35 -10.23 11.82
N LEU A 62 -15.02 -10.47 11.88
CA LEU A 62 -13.96 -9.52 11.62
C LEU A 62 -12.99 -10.08 10.59
N HIS A 63 -12.71 -9.33 9.54
CA HIS A 63 -11.57 -9.58 8.67
C HIS A 63 -10.63 -8.39 8.67
N VAL A 64 -9.34 -8.65 8.86
CA VAL A 64 -8.29 -7.63 8.84
C VAL A 64 -7.33 -7.92 7.70
N GLY A 65 -7.29 -7.05 6.70
CA GLY A 65 -6.19 -6.98 5.75
C GLY A 65 -5.11 -6.07 6.31
N ALA A 66 -3.92 -6.58 6.52
CA ALA A 66 -2.85 -5.80 7.14
C ALA A 66 -1.58 -5.79 6.29
N ALA A 67 -1.08 -4.60 5.98
CA ALA A 67 0.23 -4.44 5.37
C ALA A 67 1.31 -5.12 6.24
N GLY A 68 2.08 -6.03 5.64
CA GLY A 68 3.07 -6.84 6.35
C GLY A 68 2.56 -8.14 6.97
N ALA A 69 1.26 -8.46 6.88
CA ALA A 69 0.70 -9.76 7.26
C ALA A 69 0.78 -10.81 6.15
N GLY A 70 1.43 -10.53 5.03
CA GLY A 70 1.71 -11.54 3.99
C GLY A 70 2.63 -12.69 4.45
N ARG A 71 3.22 -12.60 5.66
CA ARG A 71 3.96 -13.68 6.33
C ARG A 71 3.03 -14.45 7.26
N PRO A 72 2.83 -15.78 7.04
CA PRO A 72 1.88 -16.58 7.84
C PRO A 72 2.07 -16.48 9.36
N ALA A 73 3.32 -16.44 9.84
CA ALA A 73 3.59 -16.31 11.27
C ALA A 73 3.07 -14.99 11.86
N VAL A 74 3.17 -13.89 11.11
CA VAL A 74 2.67 -12.56 11.53
C VAL A 74 1.14 -12.53 11.50
N ALA A 75 0.54 -13.04 10.41
CA ALA A 75 -0.91 -13.12 10.28
C ALA A 75 -1.54 -13.96 11.40
N ASN A 76 -1.00 -15.15 11.66
CA ASN A 76 -1.51 -16.06 12.68
C ASN A 76 -1.39 -15.46 14.10
N GLU A 77 -0.27 -14.81 14.43
CA GLU A 77 -0.11 -14.16 15.73
C GLU A 77 -1.08 -12.98 15.89
N LEU A 78 -1.22 -12.13 14.87
CA LEU A 78 -2.17 -11.03 14.88
C LEU A 78 -3.61 -11.53 15.04
N GLN A 79 -3.99 -12.57 14.29
CA GLN A 79 -5.30 -13.21 14.38
C GLN A 79 -5.58 -13.76 15.78
N ALA A 80 -4.64 -14.51 16.37
CA ALA A 80 -4.82 -15.08 17.68
C ALA A 80 -5.01 -14.02 18.77
N ARG A 81 -4.32 -12.89 18.68
CA ARG A 81 -4.48 -11.78 19.63
C ARG A 81 -5.78 -11.01 19.43
N LEU A 82 -6.20 -10.78 18.17
CA LEU A 82 -7.49 -10.15 17.89
C LEU A 82 -8.67 -11.04 18.26
N ALA A 83 -8.58 -12.36 18.09
CA ALA A 83 -9.59 -13.32 18.55
C ALA A 83 -9.78 -13.27 20.07
N ARG A 84 -8.72 -13.03 20.84
CA ARG A 84 -8.85 -12.78 22.31
C ARG A 84 -9.51 -11.46 22.64
N ALA A 85 -9.34 -10.43 21.79
CA ALA A 85 -9.96 -9.13 21.99
C ALA A 85 -11.45 -9.13 21.60
N PHE A 86 -11.88 -10.07 20.75
CA PHE A 86 -13.26 -10.26 20.25
C PHE A 86 -13.64 -11.75 20.31
N PRO A 87 -13.82 -12.33 21.53
CA PRO A 87 -13.97 -13.78 21.72
C PRO A 87 -15.24 -14.37 21.11
N ASP A 88 -16.29 -13.55 20.95
CA ASP A 88 -17.59 -13.97 20.41
C ASP A 88 -17.69 -13.83 18.88
N ALA A 89 -16.63 -13.26 18.23
CA ALA A 89 -16.63 -13.02 16.81
C ALA A 89 -15.71 -13.99 16.07
N ARG A 90 -16.07 -14.36 14.86
CA ARG A 90 -15.14 -15.03 13.93
C ARG A 90 -14.11 -14.01 13.43
N VAL A 91 -12.83 -14.26 13.71
CA VAL A 91 -11.73 -13.35 13.35
C VAL A 91 -10.81 -14.00 12.34
N THR A 92 -10.56 -13.30 11.24
CA THR A 92 -9.58 -13.70 10.20
C THR A 92 -8.63 -12.55 9.89
N VAL A 93 -7.38 -12.87 9.56
CA VAL A 93 -6.35 -11.89 9.19
C VAL A 93 -5.66 -12.34 7.92
N GLY A 94 -5.44 -11.42 7.01
CA GLY A 94 -4.73 -11.63 5.75
C GLY A 94 -3.88 -10.44 5.33
N ASP A 95 -3.34 -10.52 4.12
CA ASP A 95 -2.59 -9.44 3.48
C ASP A 95 -3.54 -8.29 3.03
N ASP A 96 -2.99 -7.11 2.80
CA ASP A 96 -3.74 -5.92 2.37
C ASP A 96 -4.08 -5.92 0.86
N ALA A 97 -3.32 -6.62 0.04
CA ALA A 97 -3.53 -6.62 -1.40
C ALA A 97 -4.82 -7.34 -1.87
N PRO A 98 -5.22 -8.50 -1.31
CA PRO A 98 -6.52 -9.12 -1.61
C PRO A 98 -7.72 -8.24 -1.30
N ILE A 99 -7.71 -7.54 -0.16
CA ILE A 99 -8.83 -6.66 0.20
C ILE A 99 -8.93 -5.45 -0.73
N ALA A 100 -7.79 -4.91 -1.20
CA ALA A 100 -7.75 -3.84 -2.20
C ALA A 100 -8.34 -4.30 -3.54
N LEU A 101 -8.05 -5.54 -3.97
CA LEU A 101 -8.66 -6.12 -5.17
C LEU A 101 -10.19 -6.21 -5.00
N ARG A 102 -10.65 -6.81 -3.90
CA ARG A 102 -12.08 -7.07 -3.66
C ARG A 102 -12.91 -5.82 -3.36
N ALA A 103 -12.28 -4.71 -2.99
CA ALA A 103 -12.97 -3.43 -2.85
C ALA A 103 -13.50 -2.91 -4.19
N ALA A 104 -12.69 -2.95 -5.25
CA ALA A 104 -13.05 -2.43 -6.56
C ALA A 104 -13.53 -3.50 -7.55
N LEU A 105 -13.13 -4.75 -7.37
CA LEU A 105 -13.56 -5.92 -8.14
C LEU A 105 -14.14 -6.97 -7.17
N PRO A 106 -15.44 -6.90 -6.82
CA PRO A 106 -16.07 -7.79 -5.84
C PRO A 106 -15.93 -9.26 -6.15
N ASP A 107 -16.03 -9.62 -7.42
CA ASP A 107 -16.01 -10.98 -7.92
C ASP A 107 -15.19 -11.08 -9.21
N GLY A 108 -14.81 -12.32 -9.58
CA GLY A 108 -14.07 -12.62 -10.79
C GLY A 108 -12.56 -12.48 -10.67
N ASP A 109 -11.89 -12.84 -11.77
CA ASP A 109 -10.44 -12.85 -11.88
C ASP A 109 -9.88 -11.45 -12.14
N GLY A 110 -8.72 -11.15 -11.59
CA GLY A 110 -8.08 -9.85 -11.78
C GLY A 110 -6.82 -9.67 -10.95
N ALA A 111 -6.28 -8.45 -10.98
CA ALA A 111 -5.11 -8.09 -10.20
C ALA A 111 -5.32 -6.75 -9.47
N ALA A 112 -4.56 -6.55 -8.39
CA ALA A 112 -4.42 -5.25 -7.74
C ALA A 112 -2.94 -4.86 -7.68
N LEU A 113 -2.66 -3.59 -7.96
CA LEU A 113 -1.42 -2.93 -7.64
C LEU A 113 -1.67 -1.99 -6.47
N VAL A 114 -1.11 -2.29 -5.34
CA VAL A 114 -1.18 -1.43 -4.15
C VAL A 114 0.13 -0.68 -4.03
N ALA A 115 0.11 0.64 -4.17
CA ALA A 115 1.28 1.49 -4.04
C ALA A 115 0.99 2.67 -3.09
N GLY A 116 1.69 2.66 -1.98
CA GLY A 116 1.69 3.66 -0.93
C GLY A 116 3.11 3.84 -0.40
N THR A 117 3.33 3.71 0.91
CA THR A 117 4.66 3.70 1.51
C THR A 117 5.53 2.59 0.92
N GLY A 118 4.97 1.37 0.74
CA GLY A 118 5.55 0.25 -0.02
C GLY A 118 4.78 -0.02 -1.32
N SER A 119 5.14 -1.10 -2.03
CA SER A 119 4.48 -1.53 -3.27
C SER A 119 4.35 -3.04 -3.36
N VAL A 120 3.20 -3.52 -3.85
CA VAL A 120 2.91 -4.93 -4.07
C VAL A 120 1.89 -5.08 -5.20
N ALA A 121 2.05 -6.11 -6.01
CA ALA A 121 1.03 -6.58 -6.94
C ALA A 121 0.50 -7.94 -6.49
N TYR A 122 -0.80 -8.13 -6.63
CA TYR A 122 -1.51 -9.36 -6.33
C TYR A 122 -2.42 -9.69 -7.50
N ALA A 123 -2.48 -10.95 -7.89
CA ALA A 123 -3.39 -11.44 -8.91
C ALA A 123 -4.10 -12.70 -8.43
N GLU A 124 -5.36 -12.85 -8.84
CA GLU A 124 -6.21 -13.98 -8.48
C GLU A 124 -6.95 -14.49 -9.72
N ARG A 125 -6.89 -15.81 -9.95
CA ARG A 125 -7.64 -16.53 -10.97
C ARG A 125 -8.26 -17.78 -10.39
N GLY A 126 -9.57 -17.78 -10.19
CA GLY A 126 -10.26 -18.83 -9.45
C GLY A 126 -9.69 -18.98 -8.03
N THR A 127 -9.07 -20.12 -7.73
CA THR A 127 -8.38 -20.37 -6.45
C THR A 127 -6.88 -20.09 -6.48
N GLU A 128 -6.33 -19.84 -7.65
CA GLU A 128 -4.91 -19.54 -7.84
C GLU A 128 -4.62 -18.09 -7.47
N THR A 129 -3.62 -17.86 -6.63
CA THR A 129 -3.21 -16.54 -6.21
C THR A 129 -1.72 -16.32 -6.43
N VAL A 130 -1.34 -15.14 -6.88
CA VAL A 130 0.04 -14.75 -7.11
C VAL A 130 0.32 -13.41 -6.45
N ARG A 131 1.40 -13.33 -5.67
CA ARG A 131 1.89 -12.10 -5.05
C ARG A 131 3.28 -11.79 -5.56
N VAL A 132 3.50 -10.55 -5.99
CA VAL A 132 4.78 -10.04 -6.50
C VAL A 132 5.14 -8.75 -5.80
N GLY A 133 6.38 -8.61 -5.38
CA GLY A 133 6.85 -7.47 -4.59
C GLY A 133 6.41 -7.54 -3.13
N GLY A 134 6.36 -6.36 -2.48
CA GLY A 134 6.07 -6.27 -1.04
C GLY A 134 7.11 -6.98 -0.18
N LEU A 135 8.38 -6.94 -0.60
CA LEU A 135 9.51 -7.53 0.12
C LEU A 135 10.06 -6.59 1.20
N GLY A 136 9.46 -5.41 1.32
CA GLY A 136 9.84 -4.39 2.27
C GLY A 136 10.91 -3.44 1.72
N PHE A 137 11.06 -2.30 2.37
CA PHE A 137 11.84 -1.17 1.90
C PHE A 137 13.35 -1.42 1.72
N LEU A 138 13.90 -2.46 2.37
CA LEU A 138 15.32 -2.82 2.25
C LEU A 138 15.62 -3.64 1.00
N ALA A 139 14.69 -4.50 0.57
CA ALA A 139 14.93 -5.50 -0.48
C ALA A 139 13.88 -5.47 -1.60
N GLY A 140 12.99 -4.48 -1.60
CA GLY A 140 11.90 -4.35 -2.56
C GLY A 140 11.25 -2.97 -2.47
N ASP A 141 9.91 -2.97 -2.56
CA ASP A 141 9.05 -1.77 -2.58
C ASP A 141 9.41 -0.81 -3.73
N GLU A 142 9.90 -1.34 -4.85
CA GLU A 142 10.26 -0.57 -6.03
C GLU A 142 9.05 0.21 -6.56
N GLY A 143 9.28 1.46 -6.95
CA GLY A 143 8.22 2.37 -7.43
C GLY A 143 7.32 2.96 -6.34
N SER A 144 7.44 2.54 -5.08
CA SER A 144 6.68 3.06 -3.94
C SER A 144 7.05 4.50 -3.58
N ALA A 145 6.28 5.12 -2.67
CA ALA A 145 6.60 6.44 -2.14
C ALA A 145 7.97 6.46 -1.43
N TYR A 146 8.28 5.41 -0.66
CA TYR A 146 9.61 5.27 -0.07
C TYR A 146 10.70 5.22 -1.12
N TRP A 147 10.53 4.40 -2.16
CA TRP A 147 11.51 4.24 -3.22
C TRP A 147 11.72 5.56 -3.98
N ILE A 148 10.65 6.28 -4.34
CA ILE A 148 10.72 7.60 -5.00
C ILE A 148 11.52 8.58 -4.14
N GLY A 149 11.20 8.67 -2.85
CA GLY A 149 11.92 9.53 -1.91
C GLY A 149 13.40 9.13 -1.78
N LEU A 150 13.70 7.84 -1.69
CA LEU A 150 15.07 7.32 -1.62
C LEU A 150 15.89 7.66 -2.88
N GLN A 151 15.27 7.59 -4.08
CA GLN A 151 15.98 7.99 -5.31
C GLN A 151 16.34 9.50 -5.29
N ALA A 152 15.45 10.35 -4.77
CA ALA A 152 15.77 11.77 -4.62
C ALA A 152 16.86 12.01 -3.57
N VAL A 153 16.83 11.29 -2.45
CA VAL A 153 17.89 11.33 -1.42
C VAL A 153 19.24 10.91 -2.01
N LYS A 154 19.27 9.81 -2.78
CA LYS A 154 20.49 9.38 -3.50
C LYS A 154 20.98 10.42 -4.50
N LEU A 155 20.05 11.08 -5.21
CA LEU A 155 20.39 12.16 -6.15
C LEU A 155 21.03 13.35 -5.42
N TYR A 156 20.49 13.75 -4.27
CA TYR A 156 21.07 14.81 -3.46
C TYR A 156 22.48 14.45 -2.95
N GLY A 157 22.72 13.21 -2.53
CA GLY A 157 24.07 12.75 -2.21
C GLY A 157 25.06 12.93 -3.37
N ARG A 158 24.62 12.71 -4.63
CA ARG A 158 25.44 12.98 -5.82
C ARG A 158 25.70 14.46 -6.06
N VAL A 159 24.79 15.34 -5.66
CA VAL A 159 25.02 16.80 -5.68
C VAL A 159 26.11 17.20 -4.68
N LEU A 160 26.05 16.64 -3.46
CA LEU A 160 27.07 16.90 -2.43
C LEU A 160 28.47 16.39 -2.84
N ASP A 161 28.54 15.38 -3.70
CA ASP A 161 29.80 14.86 -4.27
C ASP A 161 30.23 15.58 -5.56
N GLY A 162 29.46 16.55 -6.08
CA GLY A 162 29.73 17.22 -7.36
C GLY A 162 29.43 16.38 -8.62
N ARG A 163 28.75 15.22 -8.49
CA ARG A 163 28.38 14.32 -9.60
C ARG A 163 27.05 14.64 -10.25
N ALA A 164 26.28 15.57 -9.69
CA ALA A 164 25.02 16.05 -10.22
C ALA A 164 24.82 17.54 -9.94
N SER A 165 24.03 18.20 -10.77
CA SER A 165 23.66 19.59 -10.56
C SER A 165 22.52 19.71 -9.55
N ARG A 166 22.52 20.80 -8.79
CA ARG A 166 21.46 21.16 -7.85
C ARG A 166 20.21 21.61 -8.61
N ASP A 167 19.05 21.23 -8.11
CA ASP A 167 17.74 21.63 -8.63
C ASP A 167 16.68 21.61 -7.52
N GLU A 168 15.42 21.94 -7.85
CA GLU A 168 14.30 21.98 -6.90
C GLU A 168 14.08 20.65 -6.16
N THR A 169 14.30 19.50 -6.84
CA THR A 169 14.16 18.16 -6.23
C THR A 169 15.22 17.95 -5.15
N THR A 170 16.46 18.30 -5.45
CA THR A 170 17.57 18.16 -4.49
C THR A 170 17.51 19.20 -3.37
N ASP A 171 16.99 20.39 -3.65
CA ASP A 171 16.72 21.42 -2.63
C ASP A 171 15.60 21.02 -1.67
N LEU A 172 14.57 20.33 -2.17
CA LEU A 172 13.53 19.73 -1.33
C LEU A 172 14.16 18.74 -0.33
N VAL A 173 15.00 17.83 -0.82
CA VAL A 173 15.68 16.85 0.03
C VAL A 173 16.54 17.54 1.09
N ALA A 174 17.37 18.51 0.68
CA ALA A 174 18.25 19.25 1.59
C ALA A 174 17.47 19.90 2.74
N ARG A 175 16.32 20.52 2.44
CA ARG A 175 15.45 21.14 3.44
C ARG A 175 14.75 20.11 4.32
N THR A 176 14.17 19.06 3.73
CA THR A 176 13.42 18.04 4.49
C THR A 176 14.31 17.26 5.43
N LEU A 177 15.56 17.03 5.05
CA LEU A 177 16.54 16.33 5.87
C LEU A 177 17.29 17.24 6.85
N ASP A 178 17.12 18.56 6.75
CA ASP A 178 17.99 19.56 7.41
C ASP A 178 19.48 19.26 7.21
N ALA A 179 19.85 18.99 5.97
CA ALA A 179 21.17 18.48 5.59
C ALA A 179 21.83 19.37 4.53
N PRO A 180 22.36 20.55 4.91
CA PRO A 180 22.99 21.49 3.98
C PRO A 180 24.33 21.02 3.44
N ASP A 181 24.97 20.05 4.11
CA ASP A 181 26.29 19.53 3.82
C ASP A 181 26.38 18.01 3.98
N ARG A 182 27.52 17.42 3.61
CA ARG A 182 27.74 15.99 3.64
C ARG A 182 27.69 15.36 5.04
N PRO A 183 28.31 15.92 6.10
CA PRO A 183 28.18 15.37 7.44
C PRO A 183 26.73 15.27 7.90
N ARG A 184 25.97 16.35 7.82
CA ARG A 184 24.54 16.37 8.18
C ARG A 184 23.71 15.44 7.33
N TYR A 185 24.01 15.31 6.03
CA TYR A 185 23.35 14.35 5.17
C TYR A 185 23.55 12.91 5.66
N LEU A 186 24.78 12.52 6.03
CA LEU A 186 25.05 11.17 6.54
C LEU A 186 24.33 10.93 7.87
N ASP A 187 24.36 11.89 8.79
CA ASP A 187 23.61 11.82 10.06
C ASP A 187 22.11 11.67 9.81
N ALA A 188 21.57 12.43 8.86
CA ALA A 188 20.17 12.38 8.51
C ALA A 188 19.75 11.05 7.84
N VAL A 189 20.59 10.46 7.02
CA VAL A 189 20.29 9.20 6.31
C VAL A 189 20.48 7.98 7.21
N TYR A 190 21.51 7.95 8.04
CA TYR A 190 21.89 6.80 8.86
C TYR A 190 21.59 6.94 10.35
N GLY A 191 21.10 8.11 10.78
CA GLY A 191 20.73 8.33 12.19
C GLY A 191 19.62 7.40 12.67
N ALA A 192 19.65 7.04 13.95
CA ALA A 192 19.00 5.89 14.58
C ALA A 192 17.45 5.82 14.53
N ALA A 193 16.75 6.74 13.87
CA ALA A 193 15.29 6.82 13.92
C ALA A 193 14.60 7.11 12.58
N ARG A 194 15.23 6.90 11.44
CA ARG A 194 14.55 7.17 10.18
C ARG A 194 13.63 6.03 9.76
N ALA A 195 12.36 6.22 10.12
CA ALA A 195 11.29 5.38 9.59
C ALA A 195 11.17 5.56 8.06
N PRO A 196 10.82 4.52 7.30
CA PRO A 196 10.55 4.60 5.86
C PRO A 196 9.60 5.72 5.47
N ALA A 197 8.65 6.06 6.33
CA ALA A 197 7.70 7.17 6.17
C ALA A 197 8.37 8.53 5.94
N SER A 198 9.58 8.76 6.49
CA SER A 198 10.31 10.04 6.32
C SER A 198 10.75 10.25 4.88
N PHE A 199 11.17 9.21 4.18
CA PHE A 199 11.50 9.32 2.75
C PHE A 199 10.25 9.27 1.89
N ALA A 200 9.27 8.46 2.26
CA ALA A 200 7.99 8.37 1.56
C ALA A 200 7.26 9.73 1.49
N SER A 201 7.40 10.57 2.51
CA SER A 201 6.78 11.91 2.54
C SER A 201 7.28 12.86 1.44
N LEU A 202 8.43 12.59 0.83
CA LEU A 202 8.95 13.36 -0.31
C LEU A 202 8.20 13.08 -1.62
N ALA A 203 7.63 11.88 -1.76
CA ALA A 203 7.10 11.39 -3.04
C ALA A 203 6.00 12.29 -3.64
N PRO A 204 4.98 12.76 -2.90
CA PRO A 204 3.95 13.62 -3.48
C PRO A 204 4.52 14.89 -4.14
N ILE A 205 5.51 15.52 -3.49
CA ILE A 205 6.13 16.76 -4.00
C ILE A 205 7.02 16.46 -5.21
N ILE A 206 7.76 15.33 -5.20
CA ILE A 206 8.57 14.89 -6.34
C ILE A 206 7.69 14.60 -7.56
N ILE A 207 6.55 13.93 -7.36
CA ILE A 207 5.57 13.65 -8.42
C ILE A 207 5.00 14.98 -8.97
N ALA A 208 4.70 15.94 -8.10
CA ALA A 208 4.23 17.26 -8.52
C ALA A 208 5.31 18.03 -9.31
N PHE A 209 6.58 17.97 -8.91
CA PHE A 209 7.70 18.57 -9.67
C PHE A 209 7.87 17.90 -11.04
N ALA A 210 7.73 16.59 -11.13
CA ALA A 210 7.75 15.86 -12.39
C ALA A 210 6.61 16.32 -13.32
N GLY A 211 5.40 16.49 -12.80
CA GLY A 211 4.25 17.03 -13.55
C GLY A 211 4.44 18.46 -14.04
N LYS A 212 5.32 19.25 -13.40
CA LYS A 212 5.72 20.61 -13.81
C LYS A 212 6.94 20.62 -14.76
N GLY A 213 7.46 19.45 -15.15
CA GLY A 213 8.57 19.33 -16.07
C GLY A 213 9.96 19.38 -15.45
N ASN A 214 10.11 19.27 -14.12
CA ASN A 214 11.41 19.11 -13.49
C ASN A 214 12.07 17.83 -13.99
N ARG A 215 13.25 17.96 -14.63
CA ARG A 215 13.92 16.84 -15.33
C ARG A 215 14.35 15.72 -14.40
N ALA A 216 14.85 16.03 -13.21
CA ALA A 216 15.31 15.03 -12.26
C ALA A 216 14.13 14.27 -11.66
N ALA A 217 13.09 14.98 -11.21
CA ALA A 217 11.85 14.39 -10.72
C ALA A 217 11.17 13.51 -11.79
N THR A 218 11.12 13.97 -13.04
CA THR A 218 10.53 13.19 -14.16
C THR A 218 11.24 11.86 -14.36
N LYS A 219 12.58 11.82 -14.31
CA LYS A 219 13.33 10.57 -14.42
C LYS A 219 13.01 9.60 -13.27
N ILE A 220 12.88 10.11 -12.04
CA ILE A 220 12.54 9.29 -10.88
C ILE A 220 11.14 8.70 -11.04
N VAL A 221 10.15 9.53 -11.43
CA VAL A 221 8.75 9.12 -11.60
C VAL A 221 8.58 8.15 -12.77
N GLN A 222 9.30 8.35 -13.88
CA GLN A 222 9.30 7.40 -15.01
C GLN A 222 9.87 6.03 -14.60
N ALA A 223 10.95 6.00 -13.84
CA ALA A 223 11.51 4.76 -13.33
C ALA A 223 10.54 4.08 -12.33
N ALA A 224 9.91 4.84 -11.43
CA ALA A 224 8.89 4.30 -10.53
C ALA A 224 7.70 3.68 -11.29
N ALA A 225 7.22 4.35 -12.35
CA ALA A 225 6.14 3.82 -13.16
C ALA A 225 6.53 2.52 -13.88
N GLN A 226 7.78 2.39 -14.31
CA GLN A 226 8.29 1.15 -14.89
C GLN A 226 8.24 0.00 -13.89
N GLU A 227 8.82 0.20 -12.69
CA GLU A 227 8.86 -0.81 -11.63
C GLU A 227 7.44 -1.27 -11.25
N LEU A 228 6.52 -0.33 -11.02
CA LEU A 228 5.13 -0.63 -10.70
C LEU A 228 4.41 -1.42 -11.80
N SER A 229 4.65 -1.07 -13.06
CA SER A 229 4.07 -1.80 -14.20
C SER A 229 4.64 -3.21 -14.34
N ASP A 230 5.94 -3.39 -14.05
CA ASP A 230 6.60 -4.68 -14.09
C ASP A 230 6.09 -5.62 -12.98
N LEU A 231 5.78 -5.10 -11.78
CA LEU A 231 5.11 -5.86 -10.72
C LEU A 231 3.76 -6.42 -11.20
N VAL A 232 2.92 -5.59 -11.82
CA VAL A 232 1.61 -6.01 -12.34
C VAL A 232 1.76 -7.08 -13.42
N LYS A 233 2.64 -6.84 -14.41
CA LYS A 233 2.88 -7.81 -15.49
C LYS A 233 3.37 -9.16 -14.97
N ALA A 234 4.23 -9.14 -13.95
CA ALA A 234 4.72 -10.37 -13.32
C ALA A 234 3.59 -11.10 -12.58
N ALA A 235 2.72 -10.40 -11.84
CA ALA A 235 1.59 -10.99 -11.17
C ALA A 235 0.57 -11.59 -12.16
N LEU A 236 0.21 -10.84 -13.22
CA LEU A 236 -0.69 -11.32 -14.27
C LEU A 236 -0.12 -12.55 -15.01
N ARG A 237 1.19 -12.56 -15.27
CA ARG A 237 1.84 -13.72 -15.90
C ARG A 237 1.81 -14.94 -15.00
N GLY A 238 2.10 -14.78 -13.71
CA GLY A 238 2.06 -15.86 -12.73
C GLY A 238 0.66 -16.47 -12.57
N ALA A 239 -0.38 -15.66 -12.66
CA ALA A 239 -1.78 -16.09 -12.62
C ALA A 239 -2.36 -16.50 -14.00
N ALA A 240 -1.55 -16.54 -15.06
CA ALA A 240 -1.99 -16.79 -16.42
C ALA A 240 -3.11 -15.86 -16.92
N LEU A 241 -3.08 -14.58 -16.50
CA LEU A 241 -4.06 -13.55 -16.86
C LEU A 241 -3.53 -12.53 -17.88
N LEU A 242 -2.25 -12.57 -18.25
CA LEU A 242 -1.61 -11.53 -19.07
C LEU A 242 -2.33 -11.29 -20.39
N ASP A 243 -2.80 -12.36 -21.05
CA ASP A 243 -3.48 -12.31 -22.36
C ASP A 243 -5.01 -12.49 -22.25
N ALA A 244 -5.57 -12.38 -21.04
CA ALA A 244 -6.98 -12.64 -20.74
C ALA A 244 -7.85 -11.38 -20.65
N SER A 245 -7.37 -10.23 -21.15
CA SER A 245 -8.04 -8.92 -20.99
C SER A 245 -8.37 -8.62 -19.53
N PRO A 246 -7.38 -8.66 -18.61
CA PRO A 246 -7.61 -8.66 -17.19
C PRO A 246 -8.14 -7.33 -16.66
N HIS A 247 -8.86 -7.39 -15.53
CA HIS A 247 -9.07 -6.22 -14.69
C HIS A 247 -7.85 -5.99 -13.79
N VAL A 248 -7.39 -4.74 -13.72
CA VAL A 248 -6.29 -4.34 -12.83
C VAL A 248 -6.73 -3.14 -12.00
N VAL A 249 -6.78 -3.33 -10.69
CA VAL A 249 -7.11 -2.30 -9.71
C VAL A 249 -5.85 -1.54 -9.33
N LEU A 250 -5.85 -0.21 -9.47
CA LEU A 250 -4.79 0.67 -8.99
C LEU A 250 -5.22 1.25 -7.63
N ALA A 251 -4.57 0.82 -6.55
CA ALA A 251 -4.91 1.16 -5.17
C ALA A 251 -3.72 1.73 -4.40
N GLY A 252 -4.00 2.35 -3.26
CA GLY A 252 -3.01 2.97 -2.40
C GLY A 252 -2.82 4.47 -2.63
N GLY A 253 -2.06 5.10 -1.72
CA GLY A 253 -1.95 6.56 -1.66
C GLY A 253 -1.38 7.23 -2.91
N LEU A 254 -0.53 6.52 -3.68
CA LEU A 254 0.07 7.07 -4.90
C LEU A 254 -0.92 7.19 -6.08
N PHE A 255 -2.07 6.49 -6.03
CA PHE A 255 -3.09 6.49 -7.08
C PHE A 255 -4.37 7.25 -6.71
N ARG A 256 -4.42 7.90 -5.53
CA ARG A 256 -5.62 8.67 -5.10
C ARG A 256 -5.90 9.87 -6.00
N GLU A 257 -4.87 10.48 -6.54
CA GLU A 257 -4.94 11.65 -7.42
C GLU A 257 -4.50 11.31 -8.84
N ASN A 258 -5.06 12.01 -9.83
CA ASN A 258 -4.57 11.95 -11.20
C ASN A 258 -3.22 12.68 -11.25
N SER A 259 -2.14 11.91 -11.27
CA SER A 259 -0.78 12.40 -11.26
C SER A 259 -0.01 11.92 -12.48
N LEU A 260 1.18 12.50 -12.72
CA LEU A 260 2.06 11.99 -13.77
C LEU A 260 2.40 10.50 -13.54
N LEU A 261 2.59 10.07 -12.29
CA LEU A 261 2.85 8.67 -11.98
C LEU A 261 1.67 7.78 -12.40
N THR A 262 0.44 8.15 -12.00
CA THR A 262 -0.78 7.42 -12.38
C THR A 262 -0.89 7.30 -13.89
N PHE A 263 -0.78 8.43 -14.60
CA PHE A 263 -0.83 8.46 -16.07
C PHE A 263 0.21 7.55 -16.73
N LEU A 264 1.45 7.56 -16.24
CA LEU A 264 2.52 6.74 -16.79
C LEU A 264 2.29 5.24 -16.54
N VAL A 265 1.83 4.86 -15.36
CA VAL A 265 1.48 3.46 -15.04
C VAL A 265 0.33 2.97 -15.92
N GLU A 266 -0.74 3.75 -16.02
CA GLU A 266 -1.90 3.43 -16.88
C GLU A 266 -1.49 3.27 -18.34
N THR A 267 -0.73 4.22 -18.89
CA THR A 267 -0.28 4.19 -20.29
C THR A 267 0.60 2.97 -20.57
N ARG A 268 1.51 2.61 -19.64
CA ARG A 268 2.35 1.42 -19.80
C ARG A 268 1.55 0.14 -19.76
N LEU A 269 0.64 0.00 -18.80
CA LEU A 269 -0.21 -1.20 -18.70
C LEU A 269 -1.11 -1.34 -19.92
N GLN A 270 -1.69 -0.25 -20.43
CA GLN A 270 -2.49 -0.26 -21.68
C GLN A 270 -1.67 -0.64 -22.91
N GLY A 271 -0.39 -0.26 -22.97
CA GLY A 271 0.52 -0.63 -24.04
C GLY A 271 1.05 -2.06 -23.97
N ASP A 272 1.29 -2.57 -22.74
CA ASP A 272 2.00 -3.82 -22.50
C ASP A 272 1.07 -5.03 -22.23
N VAL A 273 -0.21 -4.78 -21.86
CA VAL A 273 -1.17 -5.82 -21.47
C VAL A 273 -2.41 -5.75 -22.38
N PRO A 274 -2.57 -6.69 -23.30
CA PRO A 274 -3.69 -6.66 -24.27
C PRO A 274 -5.06 -6.65 -23.59
N GLY A 275 -5.90 -5.67 -23.93
CA GLY A 275 -7.27 -5.58 -23.43
C GLY A 275 -7.41 -5.30 -21.94
N VAL A 276 -6.37 -4.85 -21.27
CA VAL A 276 -6.41 -4.51 -19.83
C VAL A 276 -7.53 -3.50 -19.53
N ARG A 277 -8.26 -3.74 -18.46
CA ARG A 277 -9.28 -2.84 -17.90
C ARG A 277 -8.80 -2.31 -16.58
N LEU A 278 -8.42 -1.04 -16.55
CA LEU A 278 -7.93 -0.38 -15.33
C LEU A 278 -9.12 0.11 -14.50
N LEU A 279 -9.10 -0.24 -13.23
CA LEU A 279 -10.08 0.16 -12.23
C LEU A 279 -9.38 1.02 -11.18
N LYS A 280 -10.03 2.10 -10.78
CA LYS A 280 -9.58 2.88 -9.63
C LYS A 280 -9.88 2.11 -8.36
N GLY A 281 -8.92 2.00 -7.45
CA GLY A 281 -9.12 1.42 -6.14
C GLY A 281 -10.15 2.18 -5.32
N ASP A 282 -10.97 1.44 -4.59
CA ASP A 282 -11.89 1.95 -3.59
C ASP A 282 -11.27 1.80 -2.18
N GLU A 283 -12.00 2.14 -1.12
CA GLU A 283 -11.56 1.95 0.27
C GLU A 283 -11.33 0.46 0.55
N PRO A 284 -10.09 0.00 0.83
CA PRO A 284 -9.80 -1.43 0.96
C PRO A 284 -10.58 -2.10 2.09
N ALA A 285 -10.96 -1.34 3.13
CA ALA A 285 -11.81 -1.86 4.21
C ALA A 285 -13.17 -2.37 3.73
N HIS A 286 -13.72 -1.86 2.60
CA HIS A 286 -14.92 -2.42 1.96
C HIS A 286 -14.66 -3.82 1.41
N GLY A 287 -13.48 -4.05 0.83
CA GLY A 287 -13.06 -5.38 0.41
C GLY A 287 -12.88 -6.33 1.59
N ALA A 288 -12.33 -5.84 2.71
CA ALA A 288 -12.21 -6.62 3.94
C ALA A 288 -13.58 -7.02 4.53
N VAL A 289 -14.61 -6.15 4.43
CA VAL A 289 -15.99 -6.51 4.79
C VAL A 289 -16.47 -7.73 4.01
N ARG A 290 -16.20 -7.81 2.71
CA ARG A 290 -16.61 -8.95 1.89
C ARG A 290 -15.98 -10.27 2.35
N PHE A 291 -14.72 -10.23 2.82
CA PHE A 291 -14.09 -11.39 3.45
C PHE A 291 -14.74 -11.74 4.80
N ALA A 292 -15.12 -10.75 5.59
CA ALA A 292 -15.80 -10.97 6.87
C ALA A 292 -17.21 -11.58 6.67
N GLU A 293 -17.92 -11.20 5.61
CA GLU A 293 -19.28 -11.68 5.28
C GLU A 293 -19.28 -13.10 4.68
N ARG A 294 -18.19 -13.53 4.05
CA ARG A 294 -18.09 -14.91 3.51
C ARG A 294 -18.11 -15.89 4.67
N ALA A 295 -19.16 -16.71 4.76
CA ALA A 295 -19.10 -17.88 5.61
C ALA A 295 -17.99 -18.80 5.08
N GLU A 296 -17.16 -19.38 5.95
CA GLU A 296 -16.29 -20.45 5.52
C GLU A 296 -17.16 -21.58 4.94
N VAL A 297 -16.90 -21.91 3.68
CA VAL A 297 -17.43 -23.12 3.06
C VAL A 297 -16.57 -24.30 3.49
#